data_f59571c45ba699413573140b7582a2bd
#
_entry.id   f59571c45ba699413573140b7582a2bd
#
_cell.length_a   1.000
_cell.length_b   1.000
_cell.length_c   1.000
_cell.angle_alpha   90.00
_cell.angle_beta   90.00
_cell.angle_gamma   90.00
#
_symmetry.space_group_name_H-M   'P 1'
#
loop_
_entity.id
_entity.type
_entity.pdbx_description
1 polymer ?
#
loop_
_entity_poly.entity_id
_entity_poly.type
_entity_poly.pdbx_seq_one_letter_code
_entity_poly.pdbx_strand_id
1 'polypeptide(L)'
;VSFGHGITTTPLQLGKGYAIITNGGFEIKPSLIKKNLEYNENQKRIIKEGVSKKINKILRKVVTTKEGTAGLANIKGYEVGGKTGTAEKAIVGGYTRKAKVNTFVSIFPTSKPKYVMVVLLDEPKTSEDYIYKYKNKSGFYKGTPFNTAGWTSVEVAGKIIQRIGPILATKYIEN
;
A
#
# COMPACT_ATOMS: atom_id res chain seq x y z
N VAL A 1 -16.41 13.19 -3.86
CA VAL A 1 -15.91 11.87 -4.32
C VAL A 1 -14.61 12.01 -5.12
N SER A 2 -14.51 12.97 -6.04
CA SER A 2 -13.33 13.16 -6.93
C SER A 2 -12.01 13.39 -6.18
N PHE A 3 -12.05 13.93 -4.97
CA PHE A 3 -10.87 14.14 -4.11
C PHE A 3 -10.59 12.99 -3.14
N GLY A 4 -11.32 11.87 -3.23
CA GLY A 4 -11.17 10.76 -2.31
C GLY A 4 -11.91 10.92 -0.97
N HIS A 5 -12.84 11.88 -0.86
CA HIS A 5 -13.75 12.05 0.28
C HIS A 5 -15.18 11.67 -0.08
N GLY A 6 -16.02 11.38 0.91
CA GLY A 6 -17.45 11.08 0.72
C GLY A 6 -17.74 9.62 0.34
N ILE A 7 -16.76 8.72 0.41
CA ILE A 7 -16.95 7.27 0.30
C ILE A 7 -16.25 6.61 1.48
N THR A 8 -16.98 5.77 2.20
CA THR A 8 -16.43 4.95 3.30
C THR A 8 -16.17 3.54 2.80
N THR A 9 -15.01 3.01 3.13
CA THR A 9 -14.61 1.62 2.82
C THR A 9 -13.86 1.02 4.00
N THR A 10 -13.93 -0.29 4.14
CA THR A 10 -13.12 -1.00 5.14
C THR A 10 -11.73 -1.34 4.60
N PRO A 11 -10.71 -1.53 5.46
CA PRO A 11 -9.40 -2.01 5.02
C PRO A 11 -9.47 -3.33 4.24
N LEU A 12 -10.39 -4.23 4.61
CA LEU A 12 -10.59 -5.49 3.89
C LEU A 12 -11.14 -5.28 2.48
N GLN A 13 -12.12 -4.40 2.31
CA GLN A 13 -12.66 -4.06 0.99
C GLN A 13 -11.59 -3.41 0.11
N LEU A 14 -10.79 -2.52 0.69
CA LEU A 14 -9.67 -1.88 0.01
C LEU A 14 -8.63 -2.91 -0.43
N GLY A 15 -8.21 -3.80 0.47
CA GLY A 15 -7.29 -4.90 0.17
C GLY A 15 -7.83 -5.83 -0.92
N LYS A 16 -9.12 -6.20 -0.86
CA LYS A 16 -9.79 -6.99 -1.89
C LYS A 16 -9.76 -6.29 -3.25
N GLY A 17 -10.07 -4.99 -3.29
CA GLY A 17 -10.04 -4.21 -4.53
C GLY A 17 -8.64 -4.24 -5.17
N TYR A 18 -7.58 -3.98 -4.37
CA TYR A 18 -6.21 -4.06 -4.86
C TYR A 18 -5.83 -5.47 -5.31
N ALA A 19 -6.22 -6.50 -4.57
CA ALA A 19 -5.95 -7.88 -4.97
C ALA A 19 -6.54 -8.17 -6.35
N ILE A 20 -7.78 -7.75 -6.63
CA ILE A 20 -8.44 -7.95 -7.92
C ILE A 20 -7.74 -7.19 -9.05
N ILE A 21 -7.44 -5.91 -8.86
CA ILE A 21 -6.85 -5.09 -9.94
C ILE A 21 -5.41 -5.48 -10.26
N THR A 22 -4.72 -6.20 -9.36
CA THR A 22 -3.28 -6.51 -9.52
C THR A 22 -2.99 -7.98 -9.83
N ASN A 23 -3.94 -8.91 -9.63
CA ASN A 23 -3.76 -10.35 -9.85
C ASN A 23 -4.04 -10.82 -11.30
N GLY A 24 -4.10 -9.91 -12.25
CA GLY A 24 -4.55 -10.20 -13.62
C GLY A 24 -6.04 -9.90 -13.84
N GLY A 25 -6.73 -9.33 -12.86
CA GLY A 25 -8.12 -8.91 -12.93
C GLY A 25 -9.14 -9.97 -12.51
N PHE A 26 -8.73 -11.01 -11.82
CA PHE A 26 -9.62 -12.06 -11.35
C PHE A 26 -10.33 -11.70 -10.05
N GLU A 27 -11.59 -12.09 -9.93
CA GLU A 27 -12.36 -11.91 -8.70
C GLU A 27 -11.74 -12.69 -7.55
N ILE A 28 -11.67 -12.07 -6.38
CA ILE A 28 -11.22 -12.69 -5.12
C ILE A 28 -12.34 -12.60 -4.09
N LYS A 29 -12.58 -13.72 -3.41
CA LYS A 29 -13.44 -13.81 -2.22
C LYS A 29 -12.53 -14.04 -1.00
N PRO A 30 -12.25 -13.02 -0.18
CA PRO A 30 -11.43 -13.19 1.02
C PRO A 30 -12.01 -14.24 1.95
N SER A 31 -11.15 -15.04 2.59
CA SER A 31 -11.53 -16.04 3.58
C SER A 31 -10.50 -16.07 4.70
N LEU A 32 -10.97 -16.15 5.94
CA LEU A 32 -10.13 -16.41 7.12
C LEU A 32 -9.85 -17.90 7.31
N ILE A 33 -10.65 -18.74 6.66
CA ILE A 33 -10.50 -20.20 6.72
C ILE A 33 -9.60 -20.63 5.57
N LYS A 34 -8.54 -21.39 5.89
CA LYS A 34 -7.68 -22.01 4.87
C LYS A 34 -8.54 -22.93 4.00
N LYS A 35 -8.60 -22.66 2.72
CA LYS A 35 -9.26 -23.51 1.73
C LYS A 35 -8.17 -24.13 0.87
N ASN A 36 -8.32 -25.39 0.50
CA ASN A 36 -7.56 -25.95 -0.60
C ASN A 36 -8.04 -25.23 -1.86
N LEU A 37 -7.18 -24.37 -2.39
CA LEU A 37 -7.46 -23.66 -3.63
C LEU A 37 -7.28 -24.70 -4.78
N GLU A 38 -8.32 -25.45 -5.08
CA GLU A 38 -8.43 -26.09 -6.37
C GLU A 38 -8.46 -25.00 -7.42
N TYR A 39 -7.61 -25.13 -8.44
CA TYR A 39 -7.61 -24.20 -9.58
C TYR A 39 -9.00 -24.25 -10.21
N ASN A 40 -9.75 -23.18 -10.05
CA ASN A 40 -11.09 -23.07 -10.60
C ASN A 40 -10.98 -22.40 -11.97
N GLU A 41 -11.08 -23.18 -13.03
CA GLU A 41 -11.06 -22.72 -14.43
C GLU A 41 -12.16 -21.67 -14.71
N ASN A 42 -13.22 -21.63 -13.89
CA ASN A 42 -14.35 -20.71 -13.99
C ASN A 42 -14.17 -19.41 -13.18
N GLN A 43 -12.96 -19.06 -12.77
CA GLN A 43 -12.75 -17.82 -12.02
C GLN A 43 -13.09 -16.60 -12.89
N LYS A 44 -14.07 -15.81 -12.45
CA LYS A 44 -14.57 -14.62 -13.16
C LYS A 44 -13.45 -13.56 -13.26
N ARG A 45 -13.15 -13.15 -14.48
CA ARG A 45 -12.28 -12.00 -14.73
C ARG A 45 -13.11 -10.72 -14.77
N ILE A 46 -12.79 -9.75 -13.92
CA ILE A 46 -13.49 -8.46 -13.81
C ILE A 46 -12.76 -7.37 -14.60
N ILE A 47 -11.42 -7.44 -14.67
CA ILE A 47 -10.57 -6.46 -15.34
C ILE A 47 -9.68 -7.18 -16.35
N LYS A 48 -9.47 -6.57 -17.51
CA LYS A 48 -8.58 -7.12 -18.55
C LYS A 48 -7.15 -7.25 -18.02
N GLU A 49 -6.49 -8.34 -18.32
CA GLU A 49 -5.12 -8.63 -17.88
C GLU A 49 -4.12 -7.52 -18.23
N GLY A 50 -4.21 -6.98 -19.45
CA GLY A 50 -3.36 -5.88 -19.88
C GLY A 50 -3.52 -4.62 -19.04
N VAL A 51 -4.73 -4.34 -18.51
CA VAL A 51 -4.99 -3.23 -17.60
C VAL A 51 -4.33 -3.52 -16.25
N SER A 52 -4.50 -4.72 -15.70
CA SER A 52 -3.86 -5.16 -14.45
C SER A 52 -2.33 -5.02 -14.53
N LYS A 53 -1.70 -5.48 -15.61
CA LYS A 53 -0.25 -5.34 -15.85
C LYS A 53 0.19 -3.87 -15.89
N LYS A 54 -0.60 -2.99 -16.50
CA LYS A 54 -0.31 -1.54 -16.53
C LYS A 54 -0.42 -0.93 -15.12
N ILE A 55 -1.44 -1.30 -14.36
CA ILE A 55 -1.63 -0.85 -12.97
C ILE A 55 -0.42 -1.26 -12.11
N ASN A 56 0.04 -2.50 -12.19
CA ASN A 56 1.21 -2.97 -11.43
C ASN A 56 2.46 -2.12 -11.73
N LYS A 57 2.70 -1.78 -13.00
CA LYS A 57 3.80 -0.90 -13.40
C LYS A 57 3.64 0.51 -12.81
N ILE A 58 2.43 1.06 -12.80
CA ILE A 58 2.15 2.39 -12.22
C ILE A 58 2.37 2.36 -10.71
N LEU A 59 1.84 1.34 -10.00
CA LEU A 59 2.04 1.19 -8.55
C LEU A 59 3.53 1.05 -8.19
N ARG A 60 4.31 0.37 -9.03
CA ARG A 60 5.78 0.29 -8.83
C ARG A 60 6.44 1.66 -8.95
N LYS A 61 6.04 2.49 -9.92
CA LYS A 61 6.57 3.85 -10.10
C LYS A 61 6.32 4.74 -8.88
N VAL A 62 5.17 4.61 -8.20
CA VAL A 62 4.88 5.37 -6.96
C VAL A 62 5.93 5.14 -5.88
N VAL A 63 6.56 3.96 -5.87
CA VAL A 63 7.61 3.58 -4.90
C VAL A 63 9.00 3.93 -5.39
N THR A 64 9.27 3.81 -6.70
CA THR A 64 10.64 3.88 -7.25
C THR A 64 11.03 5.23 -7.81
N THR A 65 10.09 6.00 -8.36
CA THR A 65 10.42 7.27 -8.99
C THR A 65 10.68 8.39 -7.99
N LYS A 66 11.36 9.42 -8.44
CA LYS A 66 11.74 10.58 -7.64
C LYS A 66 10.51 11.35 -7.14
N GLU A 67 9.49 11.42 -7.98
CA GLU A 67 8.20 12.08 -7.71
C GLU A 67 7.23 11.18 -6.92
N GLY A 68 7.55 9.89 -6.81
CA GLY A 68 6.72 8.92 -6.12
C GLY A 68 6.64 9.18 -4.61
N THR A 69 5.45 9.04 -4.05
CA THR A 69 5.16 9.36 -2.64
C THR A 69 5.50 8.23 -1.66
N ALA A 70 5.87 7.03 -2.16
CA ALA A 70 6.05 5.84 -1.32
C ALA A 70 7.49 5.30 -1.30
N GLY A 71 8.49 6.17 -1.45
CA GLY A 71 9.90 5.76 -1.53
C GLY A 71 10.44 5.04 -0.29
N LEU A 72 9.90 5.30 0.90
CA LEU A 72 10.30 4.61 2.14
C LEU A 72 9.91 3.13 2.17
N ALA A 73 9.01 2.69 1.28
CA ALA A 73 8.67 1.28 1.09
C ALA A 73 9.48 0.60 -0.04
N ASN A 74 10.50 1.26 -0.60
CA ASN A 74 11.34 0.65 -1.64
C ASN A 74 12.36 -0.32 -1.02
N ILE A 75 11.90 -1.47 -0.61
CA ILE A 75 12.73 -2.52 0.00
C ILE A 75 13.35 -3.38 -1.12
N LYS A 76 14.69 -3.43 -1.14
CA LYS A 76 15.45 -4.19 -2.15
C LYS A 76 15.05 -5.67 -2.13
N GLY A 77 14.79 -6.24 -3.29
CA GLY A 77 14.45 -7.66 -3.47
C GLY A 77 12.96 -7.98 -3.42
N TYR A 78 12.08 -7.06 -2.98
CA TYR A 78 10.65 -7.36 -2.82
C TYR A 78 9.74 -6.71 -3.87
N GLU A 79 10.27 -5.89 -4.75
CA GLU A 79 9.53 -5.22 -5.83
C GLU A 79 8.21 -4.60 -5.35
N VAL A 80 8.27 -3.87 -4.23
CA VAL A 80 7.07 -3.25 -3.64
C VAL A 80 6.50 -2.19 -4.57
N GLY A 81 5.20 -2.26 -4.82
CA GLY A 81 4.41 -1.21 -5.46
C GLY A 81 3.26 -0.81 -4.55
N GLY A 82 2.68 0.36 -4.74
CA GLY A 82 1.55 0.74 -3.90
C GLY A 82 1.01 2.14 -4.16
N LYS A 83 0.02 2.53 -3.34
CA LYS A 83 -0.63 3.84 -3.40
C LYS A 83 -0.84 4.39 -2.00
N THR A 84 -0.46 5.63 -1.83
CA THR A 84 -0.69 6.40 -0.60
C THR A 84 -2.08 7.05 -0.61
N GLY A 85 -2.68 7.14 0.56
CA GLY A 85 -3.89 7.92 0.82
C GLY A 85 -3.69 8.73 2.09
N THR A 86 -4.00 10.02 2.06
CA THR A 86 -4.04 10.88 3.23
C THR A 86 -5.38 11.59 3.20
N ALA A 87 -6.25 11.26 4.15
CA ALA A 87 -7.57 11.84 4.27
C ALA A 87 -7.66 12.68 5.53
N GLU A 88 -8.35 13.81 5.43
CA GLU A 88 -8.76 14.62 6.58
C GLU A 88 -10.00 13.98 7.21
N LYS A 89 -10.09 13.99 8.55
CA LYS A 89 -11.26 13.46 9.24
C LYS A 89 -12.47 14.38 9.12
N ALA A 90 -13.62 13.76 8.92
CA ALA A 90 -14.90 14.45 8.97
C ALA A 90 -15.20 14.89 10.40
N ILE A 91 -15.69 16.11 10.53
CA ILE A 91 -16.20 16.71 11.77
C ILE A 91 -17.57 17.32 11.48
N VAL A 92 -18.30 17.74 12.52
CA VAL A 92 -19.52 18.50 12.33
C VAL A 92 -19.19 19.80 11.57
N GLY A 93 -19.83 19.97 10.41
CA GLY A 93 -19.62 21.14 9.55
C GLY A 93 -18.51 21.01 8.50
N GLY A 94 -17.81 19.85 8.36
CA GLY A 94 -16.81 19.66 7.29
C GLY A 94 -15.70 18.70 7.62
N TYR A 95 -14.46 19.08 7.28
CA TYR A 95 -13.25 18.28 7.49
C TYR A 95 -12.22 19.06 8.30
N THR A 96 -11.42 18.36 9.11
CA THR A 96 -10.35 18.97 9.90
C THR A 96 -8.98 18.60 9.37
N ARG A 97 -8.11 19.61 9.17
CA ARG A 97 -6.70 19.38 8.79
C ARG A 97 -5.84 18.87 9.94
N LYS A 98 -6.32 18.98 11.18
CA LYS A 98 -5.55 18.58 12.38
C LYS A 98 -5.53 17.07 12.58
N ALA A 99 -6.60 16.36 12.20
CA ALA A 99 -6.74 14.92 12.34
C ALA A 99 -6.77 14.26 10.96
N LYS A 100 -5.87 13.31 10.72
CA LYS A 100 -5.71 12.64 9.44
C LYS A 100 -5.76 11.13 9.59
N VAL A 101 -6.26 10.47 8.56
CA VAL A 101 -6.13 9.03 8.36
C VAL A 101 -5.15 8.80 7.23
N ASN A 102 -4.02 8.18 7.54
CA ASN A 102 -2.98 7.88 6.59
C ASN A 102 -3.01 6.40 6.22
N THR A 103 -3.12 6.11 4.93
CA THR A 103 -3.22 4.75 4.42
C THR A 103 -2.17 4.49 3.36
N PHE A 104 -1.56 3.32 3.38
CA PHE A 104 -0.75 2.81 2.29
C PHE A 104 -1.20 1.40 1.95
N VAL A 105 -1.58 1.20 0.69
CA VAL A 105 -1.84 -0.13 0.16
C VAL A 105 -0.66 -0.52 -0.70
N SER A 106 -0.02 -1.62 -0.36
CA SER A 106 1.10 -2.17 -1.11
C SER A 106 0.80 -3.54 -1.67
N ILE A 107 1.43 -3.84 -2.80
CA ILE A 107 1.49 -5.15 -3.43
C ILE A 107 2.95 -5.55 -3.58
N PHE A 108 3.25 -6.82 -3.44
CA PHE A 108 4.60 -7.34 -3.69
C PHE A 108 4.61 -8.85 -3.96
N PRO A 109 5.53 -9.30 -4.84
CA PRO A 109 6.28 -8.51 -5.82
C PRO A 109 5.37 -7.99 -6.93
N THR A 110 5.67 -6.80 -7.51
CA THR A 110 4.82 -6.20 -8.57
C THR A 110 4.85 -6.97 -9.89
N SER A 111 5.92 -7.71 -10.16
CA SER A 111 6.06 -8.57 -11.34
C SER A 111 5.07 -9.74 -11.33
N LYS A 112 4.83 -10.33 -10.15
CA LYS A 112 3.88 -11.43 -9.92
C LYS A 112 3.26 -11.28 -8.53
N PRO A 113 2.25 -10.42 -8.36
CA PRO A 113 1.68 -10.10 -7.06
C PRO A 113 1.21 -11.34 -6.29
N LYS A 114 1.73 -11.48 -5.08
CA LYS A 114 1.41 -12.55 -4.14
C LYS A 114 0.73 -12.02 -2.90
N TYR A 115 1.09 -10.81 -2.49
CA TYR A 115 0.63 -10.20 -1.27
C TYR A 115 0.04 -8.82 -1.53
N VAL A 116 -1.03 -8.52 -0.83
CA VAL A 116 -1.56 -7.17 -0.63
C VAL A 116 -1.47 -6.87 0.84
N MET A 117 -0.88 -5.74 1.20
CA MET A 117 -0.83 -5.26 2.57
C MET A 117 -1.44 -3.87 2.66
N VAL A 118 -2.33 -3.69 3.61
CA VAL A 118 -2.96 -2.40 3.91
C VAL A 118 -2.45 -1.96 5.28
N VAL A 119 -1.79 -0.81 5.32
CA VAL A 119 -1.40 -0.14 6.56
C VAL A 119 -2.23 1.13 6.68
N LEU A 120 -3.06 1.18 7.71
CA LEU A 120 -3.89 2.33 8.05
C LEU A 120 -3.46 2.84 9.43
N LEU A 121 -3.17 4.13 9.51
CA LEU A 121 -2.84 4.82 10.75
C LEU A 121 -3.86 5.92 10.98
N ASP A 122 -4.52 5.85 12.11
CA ASP A 122 -5.48 6.85 12.53
C ASP A 122 -4.80 7.89 13.43
N GLU A 123 -4.86 9.15 13.02
CA GLU A 123 -4.24 10.29 13.68
C GLU A 123 -2.77 10.05 14.09
N PRO A 124 -1.91 9.58 13.15
CA PRO A 124 -0.52 9.36 13.48
C PRO A 124 0.13 10.68 13.92
N LYS A 125 0.88 10.60 14.99
CA LYS A 125 1.67 11.72 15.50
C LYS A 125 3.10 11.59 15.02
N THR A 126 3.71 12.70 14.69
CA THR A 126 5.13 12.78 14.35
C THR A 126 5.96 12.92 15.62
N SER A 127 7.19 12.40 15.63
CA SER A 127 8.12 12.54 16.73
C SER A 127 9.11 13.67 16.43
N GLU A 128 9.41 14.50 17.44
CA GLU A 128 10.44 15.54 17.33
C GLU A 128 11.86 14.95 17.17
N ASP A 129 12.05 13.71 17.61
CA ASP A 129 13.32 12.99 17.49
C ASP A 129 13.47 12.21 16.18
N TYR A 130 12.49 12.28 15.29
CA TYR A 130 12.55 11.56 14.04
C TYR A 130 13.61 12.13 13.10
N ILE A 131 14.52 11.29 12.65
CA ILE A 131 15.57 11.66 11.68
C ILE A 131 15.15 11.19 10.30
N TYR A 132 15.12 12.10 9.34
CA TYR A 132 14.67 11.83 7.99
C TYR A 132 15.49 12.58 6.93
N LYS A 133 15.38 12.14 5.68
CA LYS A 133 16.01 12.77 4.52
C LYS A 133 14.99 13.00 3.43
N TYR A 134 14.92 14.20 2.90
CA TYR A 134 14.17 14.49 1.68
C TYR A 134 14.90 13.96 0.45
N LYS A 135 14.17 13.43 -0.52
CA LYS A 135 14.74 12.94 -1.79
C LYS A 135 15.49 14.03 -2.56
N ASN A 136 15.05 15.29 -2.44
CA ASN A 136 15.51 16.42 -3.24
C ASN A 136 16.41 17.40 -2.46
N LYS A 137 16.81 17.04 -1.25
CA LYS A 137 17.66 17.87 -0.40
C LYS A 137 18.85 17.07 0.12
N SER A 138 19.98 17.72 0.28
CA SER A 138 21.15 17.14 0.93
C SER A 138 20.99 17.19 2.45
N GLY A 139 21.63 16.22 3.16
CA GLY A 139 21.63 16.17 4.60
C GLY A 139 20.45 15.47 5.25
N PHE A 140 20.55 15.31 6.57
CA PHE A 140 19.51 14.75 7.42
C PHE A 140 18.82 15.87 8.18
N TYR A 141 17.53 15.68 8.42
CA TYR A 141 16.69 16.61 9.17
C TYR A 141 16.19 15.90 10.41
N LYS A 142 16.07 16.62 11.52
CA LYS A 142 15.46 16.14 12.76
C LYS A 142 14.12 16.88 12.96
N GLY A 143 13.14 16.18 13.51
CA GLY A 143 11.84 16.73 13.85
C GLY A 143 10.71 16.14 13.04
N THR A 144 9.60 16.87 12.97
CA THR A 144 8.36 16.37 12.38
C THR A 144 8.30 16.62 10.88
N PRO A 145 8.42 15.60 10.01
CA PRO A 145 8.08 15.76 8.62
C PRO A 145 6.57 15.97 8.45
N PHE A 146 6.13 16.16 7.21
CA PHE A 146 4.69 16.28 6.95
C PHE A 146 3.93 15.04 7.45
N ASN A 147 2.83 15.25 8.20
CA ASN A 147 1.93 14.18 8.59
C ASN A 147 1.11 13.71 7.39
N THR A 148 1.74 12.93 6.52
CA THR A 148 1.13 12.32 5.33
C THR A 148 1.52 10.85 5.26
N ALA A 149 0.75 10.07 4.50
CA ALA A 149 0.97 8.65 4.35
C ALA A 149 2.40 8.29 3.91
N GLY A 150 3.04 9.15 3.08
CA GLY A 150 4.41 8.94 2.60
C GLY A 150 5.46 8.91 3.73
N TRP A 151 5.19 9.55 4.85
CA TRP A 151 6.08 9.64 6.01
C TRP A 151 5.65 8.78 7.20
N THR A 152 4.49 8.16 7.12
CA THR A 152 3.89 7.39 8.22
C THR A 152 3.58 5.96 7.78
N SER A 153 2.42 5.69 7.20
CA SER A 153 2.00 4.34 6.81
C SER A 153 2.93 3.68 5.78
N VAL A 154 3.59 4.45 4.91
CA VAL A 154 4.59 3.92 3.97
C VAL A 154 5.82 3.41 4.69
N GLU A 155 6.34 4.16 5.67
CA GLU A 155 7.50 3.75 6.45
C GLU A 155 7.21 2.49 7.27
N VAL A 156 6.05 2.45 7.94
CA VAL A 156 5.59 1.28 8.68
C VAL A 156 5.50 0.05 7.77
N ALA A 157 4.88 0.22 6.59
CA ALA A 157 4.80 -0.85 5.61
C ALA A 157 6.18 -1.35 5.17
N GLY A 158 7.10 -0.45 4.87
CA GLY A 158 8.48 -0.79 4.50
C GLY A 158 9.18 -1.61 5.59
N LYS A 159 9.07 -1.17 6.84
CA LYS A 159 9.64 -1.88 8.00
C LYS A 159 9.02 -3.27 8.21
N ILE A 160 7.71 -3.38 8.01
CA ILE A 160 7.02 -4.68 8.09
C ILE A 160 7.55 -5.60 6.98
N ILE A 161 7.55 -5.16 5.71
CA ILE A 161 8.01 -5.98 4.58
C ILE A 161 9.47 -6.41 4.78
N GLN A 162 10.33 -5.52 5.26
CA GLN A 162 11.72 -5.85 5.54
C GLN A 162 11.86 -6.99 6.56
N ARG A 163 10.99 -7.04 7.57
CA ARG A 163 11.01 -8.07 8.62
C ARG A 163 10.38 -9.38 8.20
N ILE A 164 9.20 -9.32 7.56
CA ILE A 164 8.46 -10.53 7.20
C ILE A 164 8.83 -11.09 5.82
N GLY A 165 9.43 -10.27 4.97
CA GLY A 165 9.78 -10.63 3.60
C GLY A 165 10.60 -11.90 3.48
N PRO A 166 11.68 -12.11 4.27
CA PRO A 166 12.43 -13.36 4.25
C PRO A 166 11.57 -14.58 4.56
N ILE A 167 10.68 -14.49 5.56
CA ILE A 167 9.76 -15.57 5.95
C ILE A 167 8.76 -15.87 4.83
N LEU A 168 8.25 -14.84 4.15
CA LEU A 168 7.32 -15.01 3.05
C LEU A 168 8.00 -15.58 1.80
N ALA A 169 9.26 -15.24 1.55
CA ALA A 169 10.02 -15.75 0.42
C ALA A 169 10.30 -17.25 0.55
N THR A 170 10.63 -17.76 1.73
CA THR A 170 10.89 -19.18 1.96
C THR A 170 9.67 -20.05 1.66
N LYS A 171 8.46 -19.57 1.96
CA LYS A 171 7.20 -20.31 1.65
C LYS A 171 6.97 -20.57 0.16
N TYR A 172 7.69 -19.90 -0.73
CA TYR A 172 7.58 -20.09 -2.19
C TYR A 172 8.76 -20.83 -2.80
N ILE A 173 9.82 -21.07 -2.03
CA ILE A 173 10.99 -21.84 -2.45
C ILE A 173 10.74 -23.33 -2.18
N GLU A 174 9.89 -23.65 -1.19
CA GLU A 174 9.59 -25.03 -0.76
C GLU A 174 8.38 -25.66 -1.47
N ASN A 175 7.79 -25.01 -2.47
CA ASN A 175 6.71 -25.46 -3.34
C ASN A 175 7.08 -25.15 -4.80
#